data_0825c50c8dea5f89ecd2076e7fedf179
#
_entry.id   0825c50c8dea5f89ecd2076e7fedf179
#
_cell.length_a   1.000
_cell.length_b   1.000
_cell.length_c   1.000
_cell.angle_alpha   90.00
_cell.angle_beta   90.00
_cell.angle_gamma   90.00
#
_symmetry.space_group_name_H-M   'P 1'
#
loop_
_entity.id
_entity.type
_entity.pdbx_description
1 polymer ?
#
loop_
_entity_poly.entity_id
_entity_poly.type
_entity_poly.pdbx_seq_one_letter_code
_entity_poly.pdbx_strand_id
1 'polypeptide(L)'
;MVKILDCTLRDGGYYTDWHFSNLLVEKYFQSISKLPVDEVEVGYVSDNQKGNSGLYYHLNKTHLKNLKQRLRNNQKICCMINAKEIKNHKDLIKLLSKFEGTIDVVRFSVDPLKIDFYLNIIRKTKKKIKKINFRINLMYLSKWFKDINFANKIINKCKSDIKEIALVDSYGSLQPLQVFNFFKKIVSQNKNTLIGCHFHNNCGLALANTLSAIEAGCRSADSTLKGMGRG
;
A
#
# COMPACT_ATOMS: atom_id res chain seq x y z
N MET A 1 -15.70 -3.77 11.02
CA MET A 1 -15.46 -4.32 9.66
C MET A 1 -14.01 -4.07 9.31
N VAL A 2 -13.33 -5.03 8.70
CA VAL A 2 -11.93 -4.91 8.21
C VAL A 2 -11.98 -4.42 6.77
N LYS A 3 -11.20 -3.42 6.46
CA LYS A 3 -11.01 -2.90 5.12
C LYS A 3 -10.03 -3.79 4.36
N ILE A 4 -10.39 -4.18 3.15
CA ILE A 4 -9.55 -5.02 2.27
C ILE A 4 -9.06 -4.20 1.09
N LEU A 5 -7.74 -4.22 0.90
CA LEU A 5 -7.09 -3.70 -0.29
C LEU A 5 -6.55 -4.88 -1.10
N ASP A 6 -6.96 -5.01 -2.35
CA ASP A 6 -6.33 -5.95 -3.28
C ASP A 6 -5.14 -5.28 -3.97
N CYS A 7 -3.97 -5.90 -3.93
CA CYS A 7 -2.76 -5.42 -4.58
C CYS A 7 -2.19 -6.41 -5.62
N THR A 8 -3.05 -7.28 -6.17
CA THR A 8 -2.64 -8.32 -7.12
C THR A 8 -1.82 -7.79 -8.30
N LEU A 9 -2.30 -6.73 -8.97
CA LEU A 9 -1.58 -6.18 -10.12
C LEU A 9 -0.29 -5.45 -9.73
N ARG A 10 -0.26 -4.82 -8.56
CA ARG A 10 0.94 -4.14 -8.10
C ARG A 10 2.01 -5.14 -7.62
N ASP A 11 1.63 -6.06 -6.75
CA ASP A 11 2.57 -7.01 -6.14
C ASP A 11 2.90 -8.18 -7.09
N GLY A 12 1.90 -8.69 -7.80
CA GLY A 12 2.10 -9.69 -8.84
C GLY A 12 2.95 -9.22 -10.02
N GLY A 13 3.08 -7.90 -10.20
CA GLY A 13 3.96 -7.31 -11.20
C GLY A 13 5.44 -7.68 -11.05
N TYR A 14 5.89 -8.06 -9.85
CA TYR A 14 7.25 -8.57 -9.64
C TYR A 14 7.55 -9.89 -10.37
N TYR A 15 6.53 -10.64 -10.80
CA TYR A 15 6.69 -11.85 -11.60
C TYR A 15 6.65 -11.61 -13.11
N THR A 16 6.06 -10.49 -13.54
CA THR A 16 5.77 -10.21 -14.94
C THR A 16 6.42 -8.91 -15.44
N ASP A 17 7.30 -8.32 -14.63
CA ASP A 17 7.83 -6.97 -14.85
C ASP A 17 6.71 -5.95 -15.14
N TRP A 18 5.54 -6.11 -14.48
CA TRP A 18 4.33 -5.31 -14.67
C TRP A 18 3.77 -5.32 -16.09
N HIS A 19 4.05 -6.39 -16.85
CA HIS A 19 3.38 -6.71 -18.10
C HIS A 19 2.22 -7.66 -17.83
N PHE A 20 1.02 -7.24 -18.14
CA PHE A 20 -0.18 -8.05 -18.05
C PHE A 20 -0.94 -8.02 -19.36
N SER A 21 -1.44 -9.17 -19.83
CA SER A 21 -2.29 -9.21 -21.03
C SER A 21 -3.64 -8.55 -20.76
N ASN A 22 -4.22 -7.93 -21.78
CA ASN A 22 -5.54 -7.30 -21.68
C ASN A 22 -6.61 -8.27 -21.19
N LEU A 23 -6.57 -9.51 -21.67
CA LEU A 23 -7.52 -10.57 -21.27
C LEU A 23 -7.42 -10.89 -19.77
N LEU A 24 -6.19 -11.00 -19.23
CA LEU A 24 -5.98 -11.24 -17.80
C LEU A 24 -6.53 -10.09 -16.97
N VAL A 25 -6.22 -8.86 -17.35
CA VAL A 25 -6.72 -7.66 -16.66
C VAL A 25 -8.24 -7.56 -16.71
N GLU A 26 -8.85 -7.85 -17.85
CA GLU A 26 -10.30 -7.87 -17.97
C GLU A 26 -10.93 -8.88 -17.01
N LYS A 27 -10.47 -10.13 -17.02
CA LYS A 27 -10.95 -11.17 -16.09
C LYS A 27 -10.72 -10.80 -14.63
N TYR A 28 -9.57 -10.18 -14.34
CA TYR A 28 -9.28 -9.68 -12.99
C TYR A 28 -10.34 -8.66 -12.54
N PHE A 29 -10.62 -7.63 -13.33
CA PHE A 29 -11.61 -6.60 -12.96
C PHE A 29 -13.03 -7.15 -12.90
N GLN A 30 -13.40 -8.08 -13.77
CA GLN A 30 -14.69 -8.78 -13.72
C GLN A 30 -14.86 -9.55 -12.40
N SER A 31 -13.76 -10.10 -11.84
CA SER A 31 -13.77 -10.82 -10.58
C SER A 31 -13.73 -9.88 -9.38
N ILE A 32 -12.76 -8.95 -9.34
CA ILE A 32 -12.53 -8.09 -8.20
C ILE A 32 -13.69 -7.12 -7.94
N SER A 33 -14.40 -6.70 -8.99
CA SER A 33 -15.58 -5.86 -8.87
C SER A 33 -16.76 -6.56 -8.16
N LYS A 34 -16.77 -7.89 -8.08
CA LYS A 34 -17.81 -8.68 -7.39
C LYS A 34 -17.44 -9.02 -5.96
N LEU A 35 -16.17 -8.88 -5.57
CA LEU A 35 -15.67 -9.24 -4.24
C LEU A 35 -15.82 -8.06 -3.27
N PRO A 36 -15.92 -8.33 -1.95
CA PRO A 36 -16.02 -7.30 -0.91
C PRO A 36 -14.66 -6.63 -0.64
N VAL A 37 -14.02 -6.14 -1.71
CA VAL A 37 -12.77 -5.40 -1.67
C VAL A 37 -13.08 -3.90 -1.69
N ASP A 38 -12.46 -3.14 -0.81
CA ASP A 38 -12.69 -1.70 -0.68
C ASP A 38 -11.81 -0.88 -1.63
N GLU A 39 -10.59 -1.38 -1.87
CA GLU A 39 -9.56 -0.68 -2.64
C GLU A 39 -8.79 -1.63 -3.55
N VAL A 40 -8.40 -1.15 -4.72
CA VAL A 40 -7.64 -1.90 -5.71
C VAL A 40 -6.37 -1.14 -6.04
N GLU A 41 -5.21 -1.69 -5.65
CA GLU A 41 -3.90 -1.14 -5.97
C GLU A 41 -3.42 -1.69 -7.30
N VAL A 42 -3.59 -0.90 -8.34
CA VAL A 42 -3.43 -1.34 -9.73
C VAL A 42 -1.99 -1.33 -10.25
N GLY A 43 -1.06 -0.74 -9.51
CA GLY A 43 0.34 -0.67 -9.94
C GLY A 43 1.06 0.56 -9.42
N TYR A 44 2.07 1.01 -10.17
CA TYR A 44 2.87 2.18 -9.85
C TYR A 44 2.54 3.37 -10.76
N VAL A 45 2.70 4.58 -10.21
CA VAL A 45 2.84 5.79 -11.01
C VAL A 45 4.28 6.28 -10.88
N SER A 46 4.96 6.37 -12.01
CA SER A 46 6.37 6.75 -12.10
C SER A 46 6.63 7.52 -13.39
N ASP A 47 7.43 8.59 -13.29
CA ASP A 47 7.97 9.31 -14.46
C ASP A 47 9.32 8.71 -14.90
N ASN A 48 9.86 7.74 -14.17
CA ASN A 48 11.15 7.12 -14.47
C ASN A 48 10.98 5.97 -15.46
N GLN A 49 11.23 6.24 -16.73
CA GLN A 49 11.11 5.25 -17.82
C GLN A 49 12.36 4.35 -17.97
N LYS A 50 13.19 4.23 -16.94
CA LYS A 50 14.35 3.35 -16.97
C LYS A 50 13.94 1.90 -16.73
N GLY A 51 14.25 1.02 -17.68
CA GLY A 51 14.03 -0.42 -17.61
C GLY A 51 12.89 -0.93 -18.50
N ASN A 52 12.76 -2.25 -18.60
CA ASN A 52 11.72 -2.95 -19.36
C ASN A 52 10.41 -3.15 -18.60
N SER A 53 10.12 -2.34 -17.58
CA SER A 53 8.89 -2.47 -16.81
C SER A 53 7.67 -2.10 -17.64
N GLY A 54 6.62 -2.91 -17.52
CA GLY A 54 5.38 -2.77 -18.27
C GLY A 54 4.49 -1.60 -17.83
N LEU A 55 3.33 -1.48 -18.50
CA LEU A 55 2.37 -0.39 -18.32
C LEU A 55 1.93 -0.20 -16.86
N TYR A 56 1.85 -1.27 -16.06
CA TYR A 56 1.40 -1.23 -14.66
C TYR A 56 2.46 -0.69 -13.69
N TYR A 57 3.70 -0.48 -14.16
CA TYR A 57 4.71 0.31 -13.44
C TYR A 57 4.67 1.79 -13.84
N HIS A 58 4.23 2.09 -15.05
CA HIS A 58 4.19 3.42 -15.65
C HIS A 58 2.76 3.83 -16.01
N LEU A 59 1.84 3.67 -15.07
CA LEU A 59 0.42 3.97 -15.30
C LEU A 59 0.22 5.41 -15.75
N ASN A 60 -0.49 5.61 -16.84
CA ASN A 60 -0.89 6.92 -17.33
C ASN A 60 -2.36 7.24 -16.98
N LYS A 61 -2.72 8.51 -17.11
CA LYS A 61 -4.05 9.01 -16.72
C LYS A 61 -5.19 8.34 -17.49
N THR A 62 -5.02 8.14 -18.79
CA THR A 62 -6.06 7.51 -19.64
C THR A 62 -6.29 6.08 -19.22
N HIS A 63 -5.22 5.32 -19.02
CA HIS A 63 -5.31 3.94 -18.58
C HIS A 63 -5.98 3.83 -17.21
N LEU A 64 -5.57 4.66 -16.25
CA LEU A 64 -6.17 4.70 -14.90
C LEU A 64 -7.66 5.06 -14.93
N LYS A 65 -8.09 5.99 -15.81
CA LYS A 65 -9.51 6.28 -15.98
C LYS A 65 -10.28 5.05 -16.45
N ASN A 66 -9.76 4.33 -17.43
CA ASN A 66 -10.37 3.11 -17.95
C ASN A 66 -10.46 2.01 -16.89
N LEU A 67 -9.41 1.85 -16.06
CA LEU A 67 -9.43 0.90 -14.94
C LEU A 67 -10.44 1.31 -13.87
N LYS A 68 -10.52 2.60 -13.52
CA LYS A 68 -11.45 3.12 -12.52
C LYS A 68 -12.92 2.88 -12.92
N GLN A 69 -13.27 2.98 -14.19
CA GLN A 69 -14.61 2.70 -14.70
C GLN A 69 -15.04 1.23 -14.57
N ARG A 70 -14.08 0.31 -14.40
CA ARG A 70 -14.35 -1.12 -14.18
C ARG A 70 -14.60 -1.48 -12.71
N LEU A 71 -14.34 -0.54 -11.78
CA LEU A 71 -14.58 -0.71 -10.36
C LEU A 71 -16.04 -0.36 -10.02
N ARG A 72 -16.54 -0.90 -8.92
CA ARG A 72 -17.82 -0.45 -8.33
C ARG A 72 -17.67 0.97 -7.78
N ASN A 73 -18.77 1.70 -7.69
CA ASN A 73 -18.78 3.08 -7.20
C ASN A 73 -18.19 3.28 -5.79
N ASN A 74 -18.25 2.24 -4.94
CA ASN A 74 -17.71 2.27 -3.58
C ASN A 74 -16.27 1.76 -3.48
N GLN A 75 -15.70 1.21 -4.54
CA GLN A 75 -14.30 0.79 -4.59
C GLN A 75 -13.40 1.96 -5.00
N LYS A 76 -12.23 2.04 -4.38
CA LYS A 76 -11.24 3.09 -4.67
C LYS A 76 -10.08 2.55 -5.47
N ILE A 77 -9.58 3.37 -6.39
CA ILE A 77 -8.34 3.07 -7.09
C ILE A 77 -7.14 3.59 -6.30
N CYS A 78 -6.18 2.70 -6.09
CA CYS A 78 -4.94 2.99 -5.39
C CYS A 78 -3.74 2.78 -6.30
N CYS A 79 -2.68 3.56 -6.11
CA CYS A 79 -1.39 3.37 -6.78
C CYS A 79 -0.24 3.48 -5.80
N MET A 80 0.82 2.72 -6.05
CA MET A 80 2.07 2.82 -5.30
C MET A 80 2.97 3.89 -5.92
N ILE A 81 3.65 4.63 -5.07
CA ILE A 81 4.78 5.50 -5.45
C ILE A 81 6.07 4.81 -5.02
N ASN A 82 7.01 4.66 -5.95
CA ASN A 82 8.35 4.26 -5.58
C ASN A 82 9.04 5.42 -4.86
N ALA A 83 9.11 5.32 -3.53
CA ALA A 83 9.64 6.38 -2.69
C ALA A 83 11.08 6.78 -3.06
N LYS A 84 11.89 5.84 -3.59
CA LYS A 84 13.28 6.11 -4.00
C LYS A 84 13.39 7.07 -5.20
N GLU A 85 12.33 7.19 -6.00
CA GLU A 85 12.29 8.08 -7.17
C GLU A 85 11.93 9.52 -6.79
N ILE A 86 11.39 9.73 -5.59
CA ILE A 86 10.93 11.04 -5.13
C ILE A 86 12.01 11.73 -4.30
N LYS A 87 12.63 12.75 -4.86
CA LYS A 87 13.71 13.51 -4.21
C LYS A 87 13.19 14.70 -3.39
N ASN A 88 12.07 15.28 -3.79
CA ASN A 88 11.49 16.45 -3.14
C ASN A 88 9.98 16.56 -3.42
N HIS A 89 9.31 17.51 -2.76
CA HIS A 89 7.87 17.72 -2.90
C HIS A 89 7.46 18.29 -4.27
N LYS A 90 8.34 19.01 -4.98
CA LYS A 90 8.01 19.57 -6.31
C LYS A 90 7.88 18.43 -7.33
N ASP A 91 8.78 17.44 -7.28
CA ASP A 91 8.71 16.25 -8.14
C ASP A 91 7.40 15.49 -7.90
N LEU A 92 7.03 15.28 -6.63
CA LEU A 92 5.80 14.59 -6.27
C LEU A 92 4.54 15.37 -6.69
N ILE A 93 4.53 16.70 -6.55
CA ILE A 93 3.43 17.54 -7.04
C ILE A 93 3.32 17.43 -8.56
N LYS A 94 4.44 17.54 -9.28
CA LYS A 94 4.47 17.44 -10.75
C LYS A 94 3.92 16.08 -11.21
N LEU A 95 4.31 15.00 -10.54
CA LEU A 95 3.82 13.65 -10.84
C LEU A 95 2.31 13.57 -10.58
N LEU A 96 1.84 13.89 -9.36
CA LEU A 96 0.47 13.63 -8.93
C LEU A 96 -0.56 14.59 -9.54
N SER A 97 -0.19 15.82 -9.90
CA SER A 97 -1.11 16.75 -10.57
C SER A 97 -1.66 16.22 -11.89
N LYS A 98 -0.91 15.32 -12.56
CA LYS A 98 -1.37 14.64 -13.78
C LYS A 98 -2.57 13.71 -13.51
N PHE A 99 -2.74 13.23 -12.26
CA PHE A 99 -3.66 12.16 -11.87
C PHE A 99 -4.78 12.61 -10.94
N GLU A 100 -4.88 13.90 -10.60
CA GLU A 100 -6.00 14.39 -9.79
C GLU A 100 -7.36 14.06 -10.43
N GLY A 101 -8.27 13.57 -9.58
CA GLY A 101 -9.59 13.09 -10.01
C GLY A 101 -9.60 11.67 -10.60
N THR A 102 -8.42 11.07 -10.78
CA THR A 102 -8.29 9.69 -11.28
C THR A 102 -7.85 8.73 -10.17
N ILE A 103 -6.82 9.08 -9.42
CA ILE A 103 -6.34 8.28 -8.27
C ILE A 103 -7.04 8.77 -7.00
N ASP A 104 -7.56 7.83 -6.21
CA ASP A 104 -8.16 8.13 -4.90
C ASP A 104 -7.14 8.07 -3.77
N VAL A 105 -6.18 7.13 -3.89
CA VAL A 105 -5.18 6.86 -2.85
C VAL A 105 -3.81 6.63 -3.47
N VAL A 106 -2.78 7.23 -2.89
CA VAL A 106 -1.38 6.89 -3.14
C VAL A 106 -0.73 6.33 -1.89
N ARG A 107 0.09 5.30 -2.08
CA ARG A 107 0.84 4.64 -1.02
C ARG A 107 2.34 4.78 -1.25
N PHE A 108 3.09 4.93 -0.16
CA PHE A 108 4.55 5.02 -0.15
C PHE A 108 5.13 3.88 0.66
N SER A 109 6.01 3.07 0.06
CA SER A 109 6.80 2.09 0.80
C SER A 109 8.03 2.77 1.39
N VAL A 110 8.05 2.94 2.72
CA VAL A 110 9.05 3.75 3.41
C VAL A 110 9.80 2.93 4.45
N ASP A 111 11.13 3.03 4.42
CA ASP A 111 11.96 2.59 5.55
C ASP A 111 11.67 3.50 6.76
N PRO A 112 11.29 2.95 7.93
CA PRO A 112 11.02 3.75 9.14
C PRO A 112 12.13 4.74 9.50
N LEU A 113 13.38 4.42 9.21
CA LEU A 113 14.53 5.31 9.49
C LEU A 113 14.53 6.56 8.59
N LYS A 114 13.81 6.55 7.48
CA LYS A 114 13.68 7.68 6.54
C LYS A 114 12.34 8.39 6.65
N ILE A 115 11.55 8.11 7.67
CA ILE A 115 10.17 8.58 7.78
C ILE A 115 10.06 10.10 7.77
N ASP A 116 10.93 10.81 8.48
CA ASP A 116 10.88 12.29 8.58
C ASP A 116 11.06 12.97 7.21
N PHE A 117 11.94 12.43 6.38
CA PHE A 117 12.15 12.94 5.03
C PHE A 117 10.86 12.82 4.18
N TYR A 118 10.23 11.65 4.17
CA TYR A 118 9.02 11.45 3.37
C TYR A 118 7.80 12.17 3.94
N LEU A 119 7.65 12.28 5.25
CA LEU A 119 6.58 13.06 5.87
C LEU A 119 6.69 14.54 5.50
N ASN A 120 7.89 15.12 5.47
CA ASN A 120 8.09 16.50 5.02
C ASN A 120 7.66 16.69 3.55
N ILE A 121 8.02 15.75 2.67
CA ILE A 121 7.59 15.77 1.25
C ILE A 121 6.06 15.68 1.16
N ILE A 122 5.44 14.70 1.82
CA ILE A 122 4.00 14.48 1.79
C ILE A 122 3.25 15.71 2.33
N ARG A 123 3.67 16.26 3.47
CA ARG A 123 3.06 17.45 4.08
C ARG A 123 3.05 18.65 3.14
N LYS A 124 4.16 18.91 2.47
CA LYS A 124 4.26 19.99 1.48
C LYS A 124 3.40 19.71 0.24
N THR A 125 3.35 18.46 -0.21
CA THR A 125 2.53 18.05 -1.36
C THR A 125 1.04 18.17 -1.07
N LYS A 126 0.57 17.76 0.09
CA LYS A 126 -0.84 17.87 0.51
C LYS A 126 -1.37 19.30 0.53
N LYS A 127 -0.51 20.32 0.63
CA LYS A 127 -0.93 21.74 0.50
C LYS A 127 -1.44 22.06 -0.90
N LYS A 128 -0.97 21.35 -1.93
CA LYS A 128 -1.34 21.56 -3.34
C LYS A 128 -2.29 20.46 -3.86
N ILE A 129 -1.98 19.22 -3.58
CA ILE A 129 -2.77 18.05 -4.03
C ILE A 129 -3.80 17.71 -2.94
N LYS A 130 -5.08 18.08 -3.15
CA LYS A 130 -6.14 17.96 -2.14
C LYS A 130 -7.04 16.73 -2.29
N LYS A 131 -7.16 16.22 -3.52
CA LYS A 131 -8.11 15.15 -3.85
C LYS A 131 -7.54 13.74 -3.73
N ILE A 132 -6.25 13.60 -3.46
CA ILE A 132 -5.57 12.31 -3.32
C ILE A 132 -5.27 12.05 -1.84
N ASN A 133 -5.65 10.89 -1.34
CA ASN A 133 -5.30 10.43 0.01
C ASN A 133 -3.91 9.81 0.03
N PHE A 134 -3.11 10.19 1.03
CA PHE A 134 -1.74 9.68 1.21
C PHE A 134 -1.71 8.64 2.32
N ARG A 135 -1.04 7.51 2.06
CA ARG A 135 -0.80 6.44 3.03
C ARG A 135 0.66 5.99 3.00
N ILE A 136 1.08 5.34 4.07
CA ILE A 136 2.44 4.85 4.23
C ILE A 136 2.41 3.36 4.54
N ASN A 137 3.27 2.61 3.85
CA ASN A 137 3.64 1.25 4.16
C ASN A 137 4.99 1.31 4.88
N LEU A 138 5.01 1.04 6.19
CA LEU A 138 6.25 0.96 6.97
C LEU A 138 6.89 -0.41 6.76
N MET A 139 8.03 -0.41 6.07
CA MET A 139 8.73 -1.60 5.62
C MET A 139 9.54 -2.28 6.75
N TYR A 140 9.90 -3.54 6.50
CA TYR A 140 10.84 -4.30 7.32
C TYR A 140 10.38 -4.55 8.76
N LEU A 141 9.07 -4.81 8.97
CA LEU A 141 8.48 -5.02 10.30
C LEU A 141 9.28 -6.04 11.14
N SER A 142 9.72 -7.15 10.56
CA SER A 142 10.49 -8.19 11.24
C SER A 142 11.82 -7.71 11.84
N LYS A 143 12.37 -6.59 11.39
CA LYS A 143 13.59 -6.00 11.96
C LYS A 143 13.34 -5.19 13.23
N TRP A 144 12.13 -4.67 13.43
CA TRP A 144 11.85 -3.70 14.50
C TRP A 144 10.59 -4.02 15.34
N PHE A 145 9.85 -5.10 15.03
CA PHE A 145 8.62 -5.44 15.75
C PHE A 145 8.82 -5.69 17.26
N LYS A 146 10.03 -6.07 17.70
CA LYS A 146 10.34 -6.27 19.12
C LYS A 146 10.46 -4.95 19.89
N ASP A 147 10.74 -3.84 19.21
CA ASP A 147 10.85 -2.52 19.82
C ASP A 147 9.52 -1.74 19.68
N ILE A 148 8.64 -1.95 20.65
CA ILE A 148 7.34 -1.26 20.71
C ILE A 148 7.49 0.25 20.83
N ASN A 149 8.53 0.74 21.54
CA ASN A 149 8.77 2.17 21.71
C ASN A 149 9.16 2.81 20.38
N PHE A 150 10.04 2.16 19.64
CA PHE A 150 10.39 2.59 18.27
C PHE A 150 9.16 2.61 17.37
N ALA A 151 8.36 1.53 17.35
CA ALA A 151 7.15 1.44 16.56
C ALA A 151 6.18 2.61 16.85
N ASN A 152 5.88 2.85 18.12
CA ASN A 152 5.03 3.96 18.54
C ASN A 152 5.61 5.34 18.17
N LYS A 153 6.91 5.53 18.33
CA LYS A 153 7.59 6.77 17.93
C LYS A 153 7.37 7.06 16.43
N ILE A 154 7.53 6.05 15.56
CA ILE A 154 7.34 6.21 14.13
C ILE A 154 5.86 6.47 13.79
N ILE A 155 4.92 5.70 14.35
CA ILE A 155 3.49 5.90 14.13
C ILE A 155 3.06 7.30 14.60
N ASN A 156 3.52 7.75 15.77
CA ASN A 156 3.23 9.07 16.30
C ASN A 156 3.71 10.21 15.40
N LYS A 157 4.83 10.06 14.72
CA LYS A 157 5.30 11.03 13.71
C LYS A 157 4.36 11.11 12.51
N CYS A 158 3.73 10.00 12.14
CA CYS A 158 2.85 9.91 10.96
C CYS A 158 1.45 10.47 11.22
N LYS A 159 0.89 10.33 12.42
CA LYS A 159 -0.55 10.50 12.72
C LYS A 159 -1.15 11.86 12.37
N SER A 160 -0.34 12.94 12.34
CA SER A 160 -0.81 14.28 11.95
C SER A 160 -1.11 14.38 10.45
N ASP A 161 -0.39 13.61 9.64
CA ASP A 161 -0.44 13.73 8.18
C ASP A 161 -1.05 12.50 7.49
N ILE A 162 -0.96 11.34 8.14
CA ILE A 162 -1.33 10.04 7.59
C ILE A 162 -2.37 9.38 8.48
N LYS A 163 -3.55 9.10 7.94
CA LYS A 163 -4.64 8.46 8.68
C LYS A 163 -4.55 6.94 8.71
N GLU A 164 -3.87 6.35 7.74
CA GLU A 164 -3.73 4.90 7.60
C GLU A 164 -2.28 4.51 7.30
N ILE A 165 -1.77 3.57 8.08
CA ILE A 165 -0.39 3.09 8.02
C ILE A 165 -0.43 1.56 7.96
N ALA A 166 0.10 0.96 6.89
CA ALA A 166 0.29 -0.47 6.82
C ALA A 166 1.68 -0.87 7.34
N LEU A 167 1.72 -1.88 8.19
CA LEU A 167 2.95 -2.47 8.71
C LEU A 167 3.31 -3.68 7.87
N VAL A 168 4.51 -3.65 7.26
CA VAL A 168 4.87 -4.60 6.20
C VAL A 168 5.95 -5.56 6.67
N ASP A 169 5.62 -6.85 6.74
CA ASP A 169 6.63 -7.91 6.88
C ASP A 169 7.27 -8.21 5.53
N SER A 170 8.27 -7.41 5.19
CA SER A 170 8.94 -7.43 3.89
C SER A 170 9.71 -8.73 3.61
N TYR A 171 9.97 -9.52 4.63
CA TYR A 171 10.70 -10.79 4.52
C TYR A 171 9.79 -12.01 4.71
N GLY A 172 8.52 -11.81 5.06
CA GLY A 172 7.56 -12.89 5.31
C GLY A 172 8.03 -13.88 6.38
N SER A 173 8.73 -13.38 7.42
CA SER A 173 9.44 -14.20 8.40
C SER A 173 8.81 -14.20 9.80
N LEU A 174 7.75 -13.41 10.02
CA LEU A 174 7.08 -13.35 11.31
C LEU A 174 6.15 -14.56 11.52
N GLN A 175 6.01 -14.95 12.78
CA GLN A 175 5.12 -16.03 13.21
C GLN A 175 3.78 -15.46 13.71
N PRO A 176 2.65 -16.18 13.58
CA PRO A 176 1.32 -15.67 13.95
C PRO A 176 1.21 -15.13 15.38
N LEU A 177 1.79 -15.83 16.35
CA LEU A 177 1.78 -15.40 17.75
C LEU A 177 2.58 -14.10 17.97
N GLN A 178 3.69 -13.93 17.25
CA GLN A 178 4.49 -12.69 17.30
C GLN A 178 3.66 -11.53 16.73
N VAL A 179 2.98 -11.77 15.60
CA VAL A 179 2.10 -10.78 14.95
C VAL A 179 0.96 -10.40 15.88
N PHE A 180 0.23 -11.37 16.44
CA PHE A 180 -0.86 -11.11 17.36
C PHE A 180 -0.41 -10.22 18.54
N ASN A 181 0.65 -10.62 19.23
CA ASN A 181 1.15 -9.92 20.41
C ASN A 181 1.61 -8.49 20.08
N PHE A 182 2.28 -8.32 18.94
CA PHE A 182 2.73 -7.01 18.48
C PHE A 182 1.54 -6.10 18.11
N PHE A 183 0.65 -6.59 17.22
CA PHE A 183 -0.49 -5.79 16.75
C PHE A 183 -1.45 -5.44 17.90
N LYS A 184 -1.70 -6.34 18.85
CA LYS A 184 -2.51 -6.06 20.03
C LYS A 184 -2.01 -4.85 20.81
N LYS A 185 -0.68 -4.75 21.03
CA LYS A 185 -0.06 -3.62 21.71
C LYS A 185 -0.14 -2.34 20.84
N ILE A 186 0.25 -2.42 19.58
CA ILE A 186 0.31 -1.24 18.71
C ILE A 186 -1.09 -0.66 18.45
N VAL A 187 -2.08 -1.49 18.16
CA VAL A 187 -3.45 -1.02 17.89
C VAL A 187 -4.06 -0.39 19.14
N SER A 188 -3.89 -0.99 20.32
CA SER A 188 -4.44 -0.44 21.57
C SER A 188 -3.87 0.93 21.92
N GLN A 189 -2.60 1.18 21.57
CA GLN A 189 -1.88 2.43 21.87
C GLN A 189 -2.10 3.52 20.78
N ASN A 190 -2.63 3.17 19.61
CA ASN A 190 -2.76 4.09 18.47
C ASN A 190 -4.19 4.17 17.92
N LYS A 191 -5.19 4.33 18.81
CA LYS A 191 -6.63 4.29 18.48
C LYS A 191 -7.09 5.28 17.40
N ASN A 192 -6.38 6.40 17.22
CA ASN A 192 -6.72 7.44 16.25
C ASN A 192 -6.04 7.24 14.88
N THR A 193 -5.27 6.16 14.70
CA THR A 193 -4.60 5.83 13.46
C THR A 193 -5.10 4.46 12.99
N LEU A 194 -5.53 4.35 11.76
CA LEU A 194 -5.88 3.06 11.18
C LEU A 194 -4.60 2.28 10.90
N ILE A 195 -4.39 1.24 11.69
CA ILE A 195 -3.26 0.33 11.51
C ILE A 195 -3.71 -0.79 10.59
N GLY A 196 -2.98 -0.93 9.48
CA GLY A 196 -3.12 -1.99 8.50
C GLY A 196 -1.95 -2.97 8.53
N CYS A 197 -2.10 -4.09 7.83
CA CYS A 197 -1.07 -5.12 7.70
C CYS A 197 -0.85 -5.53 6.24
N HIS A 198 0.41 -5.89 5.94
CA HIS A 198 0.82 -6.45 4.66
C HIS A 198 1.90 -7.51 4.93
N PHE A 199 1.58 -8.77 4.69
CA PHE A 199 2.48 -9.87 4.96
C PHE A 199 2.87 -10.57 3.66
N HIS A 200 4.18 -10.77 3.47
CA HIS A 200 4.72 -11.63 2.41
C HIS A 200 4.67 -13.10 2.82
N ASN A 201 4.63 -13.99 1.83
CA ASN A 201 4.36 -15.41 2.03
C ASN A 201 5.60 -16.31 1.97
N ASN A 202 6.80 -15.77 2.18
CA ASN A 202 8.06 -16.53 2.05
C ASN A 202 8.11 -17.80 2.93
N CYS A 203 7.46 -17.78 4.09
CA CYS A 203 7.34 -18.92 4.99
C CYS A 203 5.95 -19.62 4.93
N GLY A 204 5.10 -19.30 3.95
CA GLY A 204 3.76 -19.87 3.86
C GLY A 204 2.77 -19.37 4.93
N LEU A 205 3.10 -18.28 5.65
CA LEU A 205 2.34 -17.82 6.82
C LEU A 205 1.59 -16.50 6.60
N ALA A 206 1.58 -15.93 5.40
CA ALA A 206 0.96 -14.62 5.16
C ALA A 206 -0.51 -14.57 5.58
N LEU A 207 -1.31 -15.57 5.21
CA LEU A 207 -2.73 -15.63 5.60
C LEU A 207 -2.89 -15.77 7.12
N ALA A 208 -2.15 -16.68 7.76
CA ALA A 208 -2.19 -16.87 9.21
C ALA A 208 -1.79 -15.60 9.96
N ASN A 209 -0.75 -14.91 9.50
CA ASN A 209 -0.30 -13.63 10.05
C ASN A 209 -1.36 -12.52 9.86
N THR A 210 -2.00 -12.46 8.69
CA THR A 210 -3.08 -11.50 8.43
C THR A 210 -4.26 -11.72 9.38
N LEU A 211 -4.71 -12.97 9.55
CA LEU A 211 -5.78 -13.30 10.48
C LEU A 211 -5.41 -12.96 11.92
N SER A 212 -4.18 -13.27 12.35
CA SER A 212 -3.68 -12.93 13.69
C SER A 212 -3.62 -11.42 13.92
N ALA A 213 -3.24 -10.62 12.91
CA ALA A 213 -3.25 -9.15 13.00
C ALA A 213 -4.69 -8.60 13.12
N ILE A 214 -5.64 -9.17 12.36
CA ILE A 214 -7.06 -8.79 12.41
C ILE A 214 -7.66 -9.13 13.78
N GLU A 215 -7.40 -10.31 14.31
CA GLU A 215 -7.81 -10.73 15.65
C GLU A 215 -7.25 -9.80 16.74
N ALA A 216 -6.01 -9.37 16.57
CA ALA A 216 -5.35 -8.39 17.44
C ALA A 216 -5.90 -6.95 17.30
N GLY A 217 -6.85 -6.71 16.40
CA GLY A 217 -7.53 -5.41 16.24
C GLY A 217 -7.12 -4.61 15.00
N CYS A 218 -6.28 -5.15 14.13
CA CYS A 218 -5.98 -4.52 12.83
C CYS A 218 -7.28 -4.35 12.02
N ARG A 219 -7.43 -3.22 11.32
CA ARG A 219 -8.66 -2.85 10.62
C ARG A 219 -8.47 -2.62 9.12
N SER A 220 -7.27 -2.86 8.59
CA SER A 220 -6.98 -2.84 7.15
C SER A 220 -6.00 -3.96 6.82
N ALA A 221 -6.28 -4.70 5.76
CA ALA A 221 -5.42 -5.78 5.31
C ALA A 221 -5.20 -5.71 3.81
N ASP A 222 -3.96 -5.87 3.39
CA ASP A 222 -3.61 -6.07 1.98
C ASP A 222 -3.77 -7.54 1.62
N SER A 223 -4.26 -7.80 0.43
CA SER A 223 -4.46 -9.14 -0.12
C SER A 223 -4.08 -9.22 -1.59
N THR A 224 -3.86 -10.42 -2.08
CA THR A 224 -3.71 -10.70 -3.50
C THR A 224 -4.49 -11.95 -3.88
N LEU A 225 -4.99 -12.02 -5.13
CA LEU A 225 -5.64 -13.21 -5.63
C LEU A 225 -4.64 -14.37 -5.67
N LYS A 226 -4.99 -15.49 -5.04
CA LYS A 226 -4.17 -16.71 -4.93
C LYS A 226 -2.78 -16.48 -4.31
N GLY A 227 -2.60 -15.43 -3.49
CA GLY A 227 -1.30 -15.12 -2.92
C GLY A 227 -0.27 -14.64 -3.96
N MET A 228 -0.71 -14.14 -5.12
CA MET A 228 0.19 -13.61 -6.15
C MET A 228 0.93 -12.38 -5.63
N GLY A 229 2.26 -12.45 -5.57
CA GLY A 229 3.08 -11.36 -5.07
C GLY A 229 4.49 -11.83 -4.75
N ARG A 230 5.34 -10.89 -4.34
CA ARG A 230 6.71 -11.19 -3.95
C ARG A 230 6.75 -11.91 -2.59
N GLY A 231 7.24 -13.16 -2.59
CA GLY A 231 7.36 -14.00 -1.40
C GLY A 231 6.44 -15.19 -1.40
#